data_610404b5b078dc1eba7f148944be3195
#
_entry.id   610404b5b078dc1eba7f148944be3195
#
_cell.length_a   1.000
_cell.length_b   1.000
_cell.length_c   1.000
_cell.angle_alpha   90.00
_cell.angle_beta   90.00
_cell.angle_gamma   90.00
#
_symmetry.space_group_name_H-M   'P 1'
#
loop_
_entity.id
_entity.type
_entity.pdbx_description
1 polymer ?
#
loop_
_entity_poly.entity_id
_entity_poly.type
_entity_poly.pdbx_seq_one_letter_code
_entity_poly.pdbx_strand_id
1 'polypeptide(L)'
;VSDSTELGSNLDSSRRSFVLNAGTLAAGTLVGASVMASGAVAAAPAPASHPPSKSSKKAGDMSSITTKDGTEIYYKDWGTGQPIVFHHGWPLSSDDWDAQMMFFLLQGYRVVAHDRRGHGRSSQTALGNDMDTYVEDAAAVVEHLGLKNAVHIGHSTGGGEVARYVAKYGKAHGVAKAVLVSAVPPIMLKTAANPGGLDISVFDGFRKALADNRAQFYREVPIPFYGFNRPGVKPIEGVVNNWWRQGMMGGAVNHYEGIKAFSETDFTEDLKVITVPTLVMHGDDDQIVPYKDAGELSAKLIPGAQLKIYKGYPHGMLTVHAEVLNKDLLEFIKS
;
A
#
# COMPACT_ATOMS: atom_id res chain seq x y z
N VAL A 1 -37.67 -16.41 26.41
CA VAL A 1 -36.39 -16.06 27.06
C VAL A 1 -35.36 -17.06 26.64
N SER A 2 -34.58 -16.83 25.64
CA SER A 2 -33.26 -17.42 25.36
C SER A 2 -32.79 -17.01 23.99
N ASP A 3 -31.52 -16.75 23.91
CA ASP A 3 -30.70 -16.67 22.70
C ASP A 3 -30.40 -15.28 22.11
N SER A 4 -29.33 -14.68 22.64
CA SER A 4 -28.62 -13.58 21.98
C SER A 4 -27.17 -13.41 22.48
N THR A 5 -26.37 -14.51 22.59
CA THR A 5 -24.98 -14.44 23.13
C THR A 5 -23.91 -15.18 22.33
N GLU A 6 -24.16 -15.73 21.14
CA GLU A 6 -23.14 -16.52 20.42
C GLU A 6 -22.45 -15.85 19.22
N LEU A 7 -22.81 -14.65 18.80
CA LEU A 7 -22.20 -13.98 17.64
C LEU A 7 -20.99 -13.09 17.95
N GLY A 8 -20.70 -12.85 19.23
CA GLY A 8 -19.59 -11.97 19.65
C GLY A 8 -18.22 -12.66 19.81
N SER A 9 -18.19 -14.00 19.97
CA SER A 9 -16.97 -14.70 20.36
C SER A 9 -16.03 -15.12 19.21
N ASN A 10 -16.53 -15.22 17.98
CA ASN A 10 -15.73 -15.69 16.85
C ASN A 10 -14.84 -14.63 16.19
N LEU A 11 -15.14 -13.34 16.35
CA LEU A 11 -14.33 -12.25 15.82
C LEU A 11 -13.08 -11.93 16.66
N ASP A 12 -13.15 -12.21 17.96
CA ASP A 12 -12.06 -11.94 18.90
C ASP A 12 -10.95 -13.01 18.83
N SER A 13 -11.29 -14.26 18.50
CA SER A 13 -10.31 -15.35 18.37
C SER A 13 -9.38 -15.20 17.15
N SER A 14 -9.88 -14.65 16.04
CA SER A 14 -9.06 -14.39 14.83
C SER A 14 -8.04 -13.27 15.06
N ARG A 15 -8.41 -12.24 15.84
CA ARG A 15 -7.53 -11.10 16.18
C ARG A 15 -6.42 -11.51 17.17
N ARG A 16 -6.69 -12.43 18.10
CA ARG A 16 -5.70 -12.92 19.07
C ARG A 16 -4.67 -13.86 18.44
N SER A 17 -5.04 -14.63 17.42
CA SER A 17 -4.14 -15.58 16.76
C SER A 17 -3.00 -14.89 15.99
N PHE A 18 -3.20 -13.66 15.50
CA PHE A 18 -2.16 -12.92 14.80
C PHE A 18 -1.00 -12.49 15.71
N VAL A 19 -1.31 -12.10 16.94
CA VAL A 19 -0.30 -11.61 17.90
C VAL A 19 0.48 -12.77 18.56
N LEU A 20 -0.13 -13.96 18.69
CA LEU A 20 0.47 -15.10 19.38
C LEU A 20 1.34 -16.01 18.50
N ASN A 21 1.17 -15.97 17.14
CA ASN A 21 1.93 -16.82 16.22
C ASN A 21 3.29 -16.26 15.78
N ALA A 22 3.62 -15.03 16.12
CA ALA A 22 4.93 -14.46 15.81
C ALA A 22 6.11 -15.06 16.61
N GLY A 23 5.86 -16.00 17.49
CA GLY A 23 6.85 -16.48 18.47
C GLY A 23 7.30 -17.93 18.37
N THR A 24 6.70 -18.80 17.55
CA THR A 24 7.10 -20.24 17.56
C THR A 24 6.83 -20.92 16.22
N LEU A 25 7.86 -21.07 15.40
CA LEU A 25 7.94 -22.15 14.40
C LEU A 25 9.39 -22.59 14.19
N ALA A 26 9.65 -23.81 14.63
CA ALA A 26 10.90 -24.53 14.44
C ALA A 26 10.98 -25.11 13.02
N ALA A 27 12.22 -25.20 12.51
CA ALA A 27 12.59 -25.69 11.21
C ALA A 27 12.13 -27.12 10.89
N GLY A 28 11.58 -27.32 9.71
CA GLY A 28 11.37 -28.62 9.08
C GLY A 28 11.81 -28.59 7.63
N THR A 29 12.89 -29.27 7.31
CA THR A 29 13.41 -29.50 5.94
C THR A 29 12.60 -30.54 5.19
N LEU A 30 12.19 -30.26 3.95
CA LEU A 30 11.75 -31.30 2.99
C LEU A 30 12.24 -30.95 1.57
N VAL A 31 13.01 -31.88 1.04
CA VAL A 31 13.50 -31.93 -0.34
C VAL A 31 12.46 -32.61 -1.21
N GLY A 32 12.11 -32.06 -2.35
CA GLY A 32 11.20 -32.68 -3.30
C GLY A 32 11.45 -32.21 -4.75
N ALA A 33 11.69 -33.15 -5.63
CA ALA A 33 12.17 -33.01 -6.99
C ALA A 33 11.14 -32.50 -8.00
N SER A 34 11.65 -31.80 -9.01
CA SER A 34 10.91 -31.18 -10.14
C SER A 34 10.55 -32.16 -11.23
N VAL A 35 9.38 -32.01 -11.82
CA VAL A 35 9.03 -32.54 -13.16
C VAL A 35 8.61 -31.35 -14.04
N MET A 36 9.36 -31.17 -15.14
CA MET A 36 9.09 -30.17 -16.19
C MET A 36 8.04 -30.72 -17.17
N ALA A 37 6.97 -29.96 -17.39
CA ALA A 37 6.07 -30.17 -18.53
C ALA A 37 6.14 -28.93 -19.44
N SER A 38 6.63 -29.13 -20.65
CA SER A 38 6.75 -28.12 -21.70
C SER A 38 5.40 -27.96 -22.43
N GLY A 39 4.73 -26.83 -22.26
CA GLY A 39 3.58 -26.41 -23.05
C GLY A 39 3.97 -25.22 -23.92
N ALA A 40 3.81 -25.35 -25.25
CA ALA A 40 4.07 -24.28 -26.21
C ALA A 40 3.01 -23.17 -26.08
N VAL A 41 3.42 -21.94 -25.80
CA VAL A 41 2.59 -20.74 -25.79
C VAL A 41 2.74 -20.04 -27.13
N ALA A 42 1.61 -19.82 -27.82
CA ALA A 42 1.55 -19.06 -29.08
C ALA A 42 1.91 -17.58 -28.82
N ALA A 43 2.80 -17.04 -29.63
CA ALA A 43 3.26 -15.66 -29.54
C ALA A 43 2.13 -14.69 -29.92
N ALA A 44 1.85 -13.72 -29.03
CA ALA A 44 1.02 -12.57 -29.29
C ALA A 44 1.78 -11.53 -30.15
N PRO A 45 1.10 -10.71 -30.98
CA PRO A 45 1.77 -9.72 -31.82
C PRO A 45 2.45 -8.64 -31.00
N ALA A 46 3.65 -8.25 -31.44
CA ALA A 46 4.47 -7.22 -30.79
C ALA A 46 3.74 -5.86 -30.75
N PRO A 47 3.79 -5.14 -29.59
CA PRO A 47 3.23 -3.80 -29.50
C PRO A 47 4.06 -2.80 -30.31
N ALA A 48 3.36 -1.81 -30.92
CA ALA A 48 3.96 -0.73 -31.67
C ALA A 48 4.97 0.07 -30.82
N SER A 49 6.14 0.34 -31.37
CA SER A 49 7.19 1.13 -30.73
C SER A 49 6.75 2.59 -30.58
N HIS A 50 6.62 3.07 -29.34
CA HIS A 50 6.41 4.48 -29.04
C HIS A 50 7.75 5.24 -29.01
N PRO A 51 7.83 6.47 -29.55
CA PRO A 51 9.03 7.26 -29.52
C PRO A 51 9.39 7.67 -28.06
N PRO A 52 10.69 7.67 -27.67
CA PRO A 52 11.10 8.05 -26.34
C PRO A 52 10.85 9.54 -26.07
N SER A 53 10.30 9.85 -24.90
CA SER A 53 10.19 11.20 -24.36
C SER A 53 11.57 11.84 -24.26
N LYS A 54 11.69 13.09 -24.73
CA LYS A 54 12.92 13.90 -24.63
C LYS A 54 13.10 14.40 -23.19
N SER A 55 13.52 13.52 -22.28
CA SER A 55 14.16 13.90 -21.03
C SER A 55 15.67 13.66 -21.20
N SER A 56 16.48 14.71 -21.10
CA SER A 56 17.94 14.66 -21.25
C SER A 56 18.62 14.11 -20.00
N LYS A 57 18.12 13.01 -19.41
CA LYS A 57 18.78 12.33 -18.31
C LYS A 57 19.94 11.50 -18.86
N LYS A 58 21.13 11.66 -18.27
CA LYS A 58 22.30 10.79 -18.58
C LYS A 58 21.93 9.34 -18.22
N ALA A 59 22.29 8.40 -19.09
CA ALA A 59 22.13 6.98 -18.80
C ALA A 59 22.93 6.65 -17.53
N GLY A 60 22.24 6.19 -16.48
CA GLY A 60 22.84 5.84 -15.19
C GLY A 60 22.37 6.67 -13.98
N ASP A 61 21.73 7.80 -14.16
CA ASP A 61 21.20 8.57 -13.02
C ASP A 61 19.88 7.96 -12.52
N MET A 62 19.86 7.57 -11.24
CA MET A 62 18.61 7.26 -10.55
C MET A 62 17.75 8.53 -10.51
N SER A 63 16.44 8.36 -10.77
CA SER A 63 15.50 9.47 -10.69
C SER A 63 15.23 9.80 -9.22
N SER A 64 15.82 10.89 -8.72
CA SER A 64 15.57 11.40 -7.37
C SER A 64 15.39 12.91 -7.38
N ILE A 65 14.77 13.43 -6.32
CA ILE A 65 14.74 14.85 -5.97
C ILE A 65 15.34 15.02 -4.59
N THR A 66 15.90 16.21 -4.34
CA THR A 66 16.31 16.64 -2.99
C THR A 66 15.21 17.55 -2.42
N THR A 67 14.64 17.16 -1.30
CA THR A 67 13.65 17.97 -0.57
C THR A 67 14.29 19.15 0.15
N LYS A 68 13.47 20.04 0.72
CA LYS A 68 13.95 21.25 1.42
C LYS A 68 14.86 20.95 2.61
N ASP A 69 14.67 19.81 3.26
CA ASP A 69 15.48 19.35 4.40
C ASP A 69 16.71 18.51 3.98
N GLY A 70 16.97 18.41 2.67
CA GLY A 70 18.12 17.67 2.13
C GLY A 70 17.88 16.17 1.93
N THR A 71 16.67 15.68 2.12
CA THR A 71 16.34 14.26 1.92
C THR A 71 16.23 13.94 0.45
N GLU A 72 16.91 12.90 -0.03
CA GLU A 72 16.76 12.39 -1.40
C GLU A 72 15.56 11.46 -1.47
N ILE A 73 14.59 11.78 -2.34
CA ILE A 73 13.40 10.97 -2.61
C ILE A 73 13.52 10.38 -4.02
N TYR A 74 13.64 9.07 -4.07
CA TYR A 74 13.65 8.30 -5.32
C TYR A 74 12.23 8.20 -5.89
N TYR A 75 12.11 8.23 -7.23
CA TYR A 75 10.85 8.00 -7.93
C TYR A 75 11.04 7.26 -9.26
N LYS A 76 9.99 6.60 -9.70
CA LYS A 76 9.80 6.05 -11.05
C LYS A 76 8.85 6.98 -11.81
N ASP A 77 9.10 7.21 -13.09
CA ASP A 77 8.26 8.08 -13.96
C ASP A 77 8.32 7.54 -15.39
N TRP A 78 7.24 6.90 -15.83
CA TRP A 78 7.16 6.25 -17.13
C TRP A 78 5.92 6.68 -17.90
N GLY A 79 6.05 6.83 -19.23
CA GLY A 79 4.95 7.21 -20.12
C GLY A 79 4.68 8.72 -20.18
N THR A 80 3.59 9.12 -20.87
CA THR A 80 3.31 10.54 -21.19
C THR A 80 1.84 10.93 -21.10
N GLY A 81 0.94 10.00 -20.80
CA GLY A 81 -0.51 10.27 -20.71
C GLY A 81 -0.94 10.98 -19.44
N GLN A 82 -2.22 10.86 -19.08
CA GLN A 82 -2.72 11.36 -17.79
C GLN A 82 -1.92 10.72 -16.65
N PRO A 83 -1.42 11.51 -15.68
CA PRO A 83 -0.62 10.96 -14.61
C PRO A 83 -1.45 10.13 -13.62
N ILE A 84 -0.88 8.98 -13.22
CA ILE A 84 -1.32 8.19 -12.06
C ILE A 84 -0.15 8.16 -11.09
N VAL A 85 -0.35 8.62 -9.87
CA VAL A 85 0.65 8.64 -8.80
C VAL A 85 0.32 7.57 -7.78
N PHE A 86 1.26 6.64 -7.56
CA PHE A 86 1.09 5.51 -6.66
C PHE A 86 1.85 5.73 -5.36
N HIS A 87 1.17 5.47 -4.23
CA HIS A 87 1.68 5.62 -2.87
C HIS A 87 1.71 4.25 -2.18
N HIS A 88 2.90 3.75 -1.87
CA HIS A 88 3.10 2.39 -1.35
C HIS A 88 2.73 2.25 0.13
N GLY A 89 2.45 1.01 0.56
CA GLY A 89 2.23 0.62 1.95
C GLY A 89 3.54 0.51 2.75
N TRP A 90 3.43 0.41 4.08
CA TRP A 90 4.56 0.12 4.96
C TRP A 90 4.84 -1.41 4.96
N PRO A 91 6.07 -1.86 4.99
CA PRO A 91 7.36 -1.17 4.87
C PRO A 91 7.92 -1.27 3.44
N LEU A 92 7.05 -1.22 2.44
CA LEU A 92 7.34 -1.50 1.04
C LEU A 92 8.02 -0.30 0.34
N SER A 93 8.02 -0.30 -0.98
CA SER A 93 8.60 0.73 -1.83
C SER A 93 7.76 0.90 -3.10
N SER A 94 8.16 1.77 -4.01
CA SER A 94 7.53 1.89 -5.33
C SER A 94 7.55 0.60 -6.15
N ASP A 95 8.39 -0.38 -5.79
CA ASP A 95 8.45 -1.69 -6.46
C ASP A 95 7.20 -2.53 -6.22
N ASP A 96 6.42 -2.24 -5.17
CA ASP A 96 5.16 -2.92 -4.91
C ASP A 96 4.10 -2.61 -5.99
N TRP A 97 4.26 -1.49 -6.68
CA TRP A 97 3.36 -1.03 -7.72
C TRP A 97 3.75 -1.45 -9.15
N ASP A 98 4.85 -2.21 -9.35
CA ASP A 98 5.36 -2.53 -10.69
C ASP A 98 4.31 -3.18 -11.60
N ALA A 99 3.47 -4.08 -11.07
CA ALA A 99 2.42 -4.72 -11.84
C ALA A 99 1.36 -3.72 -12.31
N GLN A 100 0.89 -2.82 -11.42
CA GLN A 100 -0.06 -1.77 -11.76
C GLN A 100 0.55 -0.75 -12.70
N MET A 101 1.77 -0.31 -12.42
CA MET A 101 2.48 0.65 -13.28
C MET A 101 2.62 0.12 -14.71
N MET A 102 3.04 -1.14 -14.88
CA MET A 102 3.13 -1.77 -16.21
C MET A 102 1.76 -1.87 -16.89
N PHE A 103 0.72 -2.28 -16.14
CA PHE A 103 -0.63 -2.35 -16.68
C PHE A 103 -1.11 -0.99 -17.22
N PHE A 104 -1.00 0.08 -16.41
CA PHE A 104 -1.46 1.40 -16.80
C PHE A 104 -0.56 2.07 -17.86
N LEU A 105 0.74 1.83 -17.83
CA LEU A 105 1.66 2.25 -18.88
C LEU A 105 1.23 1.72 -20.26
N LEU A 106 0.87 0.45 -20.33
CA LEU A 106 0.39 -0.20 -21.56
C LEU A 106 -0.99 0.33 -21.99
N GLN A 107 -1.77 0.95 -21.11
CA GLN A 107 -3.01 1.65 -21.42
C GLN A 107 -2.79 3.12 -21.83
N GLY A 108 -1.54 3.59 -21.91
CA GLY A 108 -1.20 4.95 -22.36
C GLY A 108 -1.18 6.00 -21.26
N TYR A 109 -1.18 5.64 -19.99
CA TYR A 109 -1.04 6.56 -18.86
C TYR A 109 0.43 6.89 -18.58
N ARG A 110 0.69 8.06 -17.99
CA ARG A 110 1.94 8.33 -17.30
C ARG A 110 1.84 7.79 -15.89
N VAL A 111 2.76 6.93 -15.49
CA VAL A 111 2.75 6.27 -14.19
C VAL A 111 3.94 6.73 -13.36
N VAL A 112 3.67 7.20 -12.14
CA VAL A 112 4.66 7.73 -11.21
C VAL A 112 4.51 7.03 -9.87
N ALA A 113 5.61 6.60 -9.28
CA ALA A 113 5.64 6.08 -7.91
C ALA A 113 6.94 6.52 -7.24
N HIS A 114 6.88 6.93 -5.97
CA HIS A 114 8.06 7.30 -5.20
C HIS A 114 8.33 6.27 -4.09
N ASP A 115 9.57 6.15 -3.68
CA ASP A 115 9.93 5.50 -2.42
C ASP A 115 9.81 6.56 -1.32
N ARG A 116 8.93 6.34 -0.33
CA ARG A 116 8.80 7.25 0.84
C ARG A 116 10.15 7.37 1.54
N ARG A 117 10.44 8.52 2.17
CA ARG A 117 11.67 8.65 3.00
C ARG A 117 11.82 7.46 3.94
N GLY A 118 13.03 6.98 4.13
CA GLY A 118 13.31 5.80 4.94
C GLY A 118 12.93 4.47 4.32
N HIS A 119 12.37 4.44 3.11
CA HIS A 119 11.95 3.23 2.41
C HIS A 119 12.69 3.09 1.07
N GLY A 120 12.84 1.87 0.60
CA GLY A 120 13.41 1.57 -0.70
C GLY A 120 14.76 2.25 -0.95
N ARG A 121 14.82 3.07 -2.01
CA ARG A 121 16.02 3.79 -2.48
C ARG A 121 16.12 5.24 -1.98
N SER A 122 15.10 5.73 -1.27
CA SER A 122 15.12 7.06 -0.66
C SER A 122 16.03 7.10 0.56
N SER A 123 16.47 8.30 0.94
CA SER A 123 17.33 8.51 2.12
C SER A 123 16.73 7.94 3.38
N GLN A 124 17.55 7.25 4.16
CA GLN A 124 17.19 6.77 5.49
C GLN A 124 17.49 7.89 6.51
N THR A 125 16.45 8.60 6.93
CA THR A 125 16.55 9.77 7.81
C THR A 125 16.27 9.41 9.27
N ALA A 126 16.91 10.11 10.22
CA ALA A 126 16.60 9.93 11.64
C ALA A 126 15.27 10.57 12.05
N LEU A 127 14.80 11.59 11.31
CA LEU A 127 13.61 12.39 11.62
C LEU A 127 12.66 12.45 10.42
N GLY A 128 11.46 12.98 10.65
CA GLY A 128 10.46 13.16 9.59
C GLY A 128 9.73 11.86 9.20
N ASN A 129 9.68 10.88 10.10
CA ASN A 129 8.97 9.62 9.87
C ASN A 129 7.50 9.73 10.33
N ASP A 130 6.83 10.79 9.92
CA ASP A 130 5.44 11.11 10.20
C ASP A 130 4.66 11.40 8.92
N MET A 131 3.34 11.34 9.00
CA MET A 131 2.48 11.45 7.82
C MET A 131 2.53 12.83 7.17
N ASP A 132 2.72 13.90 7.93
CA ASP A 132 2.79 15.25 7.38
C ASP A 132 4.04 15.43 6.53
N THR A 133 5.18 14.96 7.01
CA THR A 133 6.44 14.97 6.28
C THR A 133 6.40 14.07 5.04
N TYR A 134 5.79 12.88 5.12
CA TYR A 134 5.62 11.99 3.98
C TYR A 134 4.82 12.67 2.86
N VAL A 135 3.78 13.38 3.20
CA VAL A 135 2.92 14.10 2.24
C VAL A 135 3.64 15.31 1.64
N GLU A 136 4.49 15.99 2.38
CA GLU A 136 5.34 17.08 1.87
C GLU A 136 6.36 16.55 0.85
N ASP A 137 6.97 15.39 1.09
CA ASP A 137 7.85 14.73 0.14
C ASP A 137 7.13 14.35 -1.16
N ALA A 138 5.94 13.74 -1.04
CA ALA A 138 5.10 13.42 -2.19
C ALA A 138 4.72 14.69 -2.98
N ALA A 139 4.40 15.79 -2.31
CA ALA A 139 4.12 17.08 -2.94
C ALA A 139 5.34 17.61 -3.70
N ALA A 140 6.54 17.50 -3.13
CA ALA A 140 7.77 17.90 -3.79
C ALA A 140 8.03 17.09 -5.08
N VAL A 141 7.74 15.78 -5.09
CA VAL A 141 7.83 14.94 -6.31
C VAL A 141 6.83 15.41 -7.37
N VAL A 142 5.57 15.65 -6.98
CA VAL A 142 4.51 16.11 -7.89
C VAL A 142 4.85 17.48 -8.49
N GLU A 143 5.34 18.41 -7.68
CA GLU A 143 5.79 19.74 -8.12
C GLU A 143 6.98 19.64 -9.08
N HIS A 144 8.01 18.87 -8.73
CA HIS A 144 9.19 18.66 -9.56
C HIS A 144 8.85 18.11 -10.95
N LEU A 145 7.92 17.17 -11.01
CA LEU A 145 7.48 16.54 -12.26
C LEU A 145 6.40 17.34 -13.00
N GLY A 146 5.92 18.44 -12.41
CA GLY A 146 4.87 19.29 -12.97
C GLY A 146 3.56 18.55 -13.21
N LEU A 147 3.20 17.58 -12.36
CA LEU A 147 2.02 16.75 -12.55
C LEU A 147 0.76 17.58 -12.33
N LYS A 148 -0.18 17.49 -13.26
CA LYS A 148 -1.51 18.10 -13.18
C LYS A 148 -2.54 17.07 -13.61
N ASN A 149 -3.78 17.22 -13.12
CA ASN A 149 -4.87 16.30 -13.42
C ASN A 149 -4.52 14.85 -13.10
N ALA A 150 -3.74 14.64 -12.02
CA ALA A 150 -3.26 13.32 -11.61
C ALA A 150 -4.33 12.55 -10.83
N VAL A 151 -4.35 11.23 -11.04
CA VAL A 151 -5.07 10.29 -10.17
C VAL A 151 -4.09 9.81 -9.10
N HIS A 152 -4.45 9.92 -7.82
CA HIS A 152 -3.64 9.43 -6.72
C HIS A 152 -4.21 8.12 -6.19
N ILE A 153 -3.40 7.06 -6.15
CA ILE A 153 -3.78 5.73 -5.70
C ILE A 153 -2.87 5.32 -4.55
N GLY A 154 -3.44 5.04 -3.38
CA GLY A 154 -2.67 4.66 -2.19
C GLY A 154 -3.10 3.32 -1.61
N HIS A 155 -2.13 2.48 -1.29
CA HIS A 155 -2.34 1.21 -0.60
C HIS A 155 -1.94 1.32 0.87
N SER A 156 -2.80 0.83 1.77
CA SER A 156 -2.47 0.75 3.20
C SER A 156 -2.06 2.13 3.78
N THR A 157 -0.85 2.26 4.31
CA THR A 157 -0.23 3.53 4.72
C THR A 157 -0.26 4.58 3.61
N GLY A 158 -0.02 4.16 2.35
CA GLY A 158 -0.10 5.04 1.19
C GLY A 158 -1.50 5.61 0.95
N GLY A 159 -2.56 4.90 1.38
CA GLY A 159 -3.92 5.45 1.38
C GLY A 159 -4.10 6.58 2.39
N GLY A 160 -3.45 6.50 3.56
CA GLY A 160 -3.38 7.62 4.50
C GLY A 160 -2.63 8.82 3.92
N GLU A 161 -1.52 8.55 3.22
CA GLU A 161 -0.76 9.59 2.49
C GLU A 161 -1.63 10.25 1.41
N VAL A 162 -2.40 9.48 0.61
CA VAL A 162 -3.34 10.04 -0.38
C VAL A 162 -4.42 10.88 0.29
N ALA A 163 -5.04 10.41 1.38
CA ALA A 163 -6.08 11.16 2.07
C ALA A 163 -5.58 12.53 2.53
N ARG A 164 -4.45 12.59 3.23
CA ARG A 164 -3.84 13.84 3.69
C ARG A 164 -3.31 14.70 2.53
N TYR A 165 -2.73 14.07 1.51
CA TYR A 165 -2.25 14.78 0.33
C TYR A 165 -3.38 15.52 -0.39
N VAL A 166 -4.50 14.83 -0.65
CA VAL A 166 -5.65 15.44 -1.33
C VAL A 166 -6.27 16.55 -0.49
N ALA A 167 -6.36 16.37 0.83
CA ALA A 167 -6.84 17.41 1.75
C ALA A 167 -5.97 18.67 1.72
N LYS A 168 -4.63 18.52 1.76
CA LYS A 168 -3.69 19.64 1.81
C LYS A 168 -3.40 20.27 0.45
N TYR A 169 -3.18 19.46 -0.57
CA TYR A 169 -2.62 19.88 -1.86
C TYR A 169 -3.57 19.65 -3.05
N GLY A 170 -4.66 18.90 -2.86
CA GLY A 170 -5.50 18.43 -3.97
C GLY A 170 -5.98 19.56 -4.89
N LYS A 171 -6.43 20.68 -4.32
CA LYS A 171 -6.86 21.85 -5.09
C LYS A 171 -5.69 22.55 -5.79
N ALA A 172 -4.57 22.77 -5.11
CA ALA A 172 -3.41 23.49 -5.65
C ALA A 172 -2.71 22.70 -6.76
N HIS A 173 -2.62 21.39 -6.61
CA HIS A 173 -1.98 20.52 -7.59
C HIS A 173 -2.94 19.99 -8.67
N GLY A 174 -4.25 20.28 -8.54
CA GLY A 174 -5.28 19.87 -9.50
C GLY A 174 -5.42 18.34 -9.54
N VAL A 175 -5.61 17.71 -8.39
CA VAL A 175 -5.87 16.26 -8.31
C VAL A 175 -7.19 15.96 -9.00
N ALA A 176 -7.19 14.97 -9.91
CA ALA A 176 -8.38 14.59 -10.66
C ALA A 176 -9.27 13.62 -9.88
N LYS A 177 -8.67 12.58 -9.30
CA LYS A 177 -9.35 11.51 -8.58
C LYS A 177 -8.45 10.94 -7.48
N ALA A 178 -9.07 10.30 -6.48
CA ALA A 178 -8.38 9.59 -5.41
C ALA A 178 -8.85 8.13 -5.32
N VAL A 179 -7.94 7.22 -4.99
CA VAL A 179 -8.27 5.82 -4.71
C VAL A 179 -7.57 5.37 -3.43
N LEU A 180 -8.34 4.82 -2.50
CA LEU A 180 -7.87 4.27 -1.24
C LEU A 180 -8.03 2.75 -1.28
N VAL A 181 -6.93 1.99 -1.29
CA VAL A 181 -6.96 0.52 -1.39
C VAL A 181 -6.46 -0.09 -0.09
N SER A 182 -7.29 -0.88 0.60
CA SER A 182 -6.97 -1.49 1.92
C SER A 182 -6.30 -0.48 2.86
N ALA A 183 -6.80 0.77 2.84
CA ALA A 183 -6.15 1.94 3.41
C ALA A 183 -6.38 2.07 4.91
N VAL A 184 -5.43 2.69 5.60
CA VAL A 184 -5.44 2.88 7.07
C VAL A 184 -6.42 3.93 7.60
N PRO A 185 -6.88 4.97 6.85
CA PRO A 185 -7.87 5.91 7.34
C PRO A 185 -9.22 5.26 7.74
N PRO A 186 -9.98 5.89 8.69
CA PRO A 186 -9.73 7.18 9.32
C PRO A 186 -8.64 7.16 10.40
N ILE A 187 -8.47 6.05 11.13
CA ILE A 187 -7.42 5.82 12.12
C ILE A 187 -7.41 4.34 12.50
N MET A 188 -6.21 3.72 12.56
CA MET A 188 -6.13 2.31 12.96
C MET A 188 -6.23 2.10 14.46
N LEU A 189 -5.68 3.04 15.25
CA LEU A 189 -5.68 2.95 16.70
C LEU A 189 -7.10 3.01 17.27
N LYS A 190 -7.37 2.15 18.24
CA LYS A 190 -8.58 2.22 19.04
C LYS A 190 -8.61 3.49 19.89
N THR A 191 -9.61 4.32 19.66
CA THR A 191 -9.85 5.57 20.38
C THR A 191 -11.33 5.68 20.77
N ALA A 192 -11.70 6.71 21.52
CA ALA A 192 -13.11 7.00 21.78
C ALA A 192 -13.90 7.27 20.49
N ALA A 193 -13.26 7.87 19.47
CA ALA A 193 -13.86 8.16 18.17
C ALA A 193 -13.83 6.93 17.23
N ASN A 194 -12.91 5.98 17.44
CA ASN A 194 -12.82 4.71 16.70
C ASN A 194 -12.78 3.51 17.67
N PRO A 195 -13.91 3.13 18.27
CA PRO A 195 -13.94 2.05 19.27
C PRO A 195 -13.67 0.66 18.66
N GLY A 196 -13.85 0.49 17.35
CA GLY A 196 -13.53 -0.73 16.60
C GLY A 196 -12.05 -0.86 16.19
N GLY A 197 -11.24 0.18 16.37
CA GLY A 197 -9.83 0.18 16.05
C GLY A 197 -9.01 -0.84 16.85
N LEU A 198 -7.74 -1.02 16.47
CA LEU A 198 -6.82 -1.96 17.09
C LEU A 198 -6.22 -1.35 18.37
N ASP A 199 -6.05 -2.19 19.39
CA ASP A 199 -5.37 -1.79 20.63
C ASP A 199 -3.90 -1.43 20.37
N ILE A 200 -3.37 -0.47 21.13
CA ILE A 200 -1.96 -0.01 20.98
C ILE A 200 -0.96 -1.17 21.11
N SER A 201 -1.29 -2.19 21.90
CA SER A 201 -0.42 -3.36 22.09
C SER A 201 -0.15 -4.14 20.79
N VAL A 202 -1.04 -4.06 19.79
CA VAL A 202 -0.80 -4.65 18.46
C VAL A 202 0.38 -3.96 17.78
N PHE A 203 0.40 -2.64 17.82
CA PHE A 203 1.45 -1.82 17.20
C PHE A 203 2.76 -1.88 17.98
N ASP A 204 2.68 -1.96 19.32
CA ASP A 204 3.86 -2.21 20.17
C ASP A 204 4.44 -3.60 19.92
N GLY A 205 3.61 -4.60 19.63
CA GLY A 205 4.04 -5.91 19.15
C GLY A 205 4.83 -5.82 17.83
N PHE A 206 4.39 -5.00 16.88
CA PHE A 206 5.12 -4.77 15.63
C PHE A 206 6.47 -4.07 15.87
N ARG A 207 6.48 -3.02 16.72
CA ARG A 207 7.71 -2.32 17.12
C ARG A 207 8.71 -3.27 17.75
N LYS A 208 8.22 -4.12 18.67
CA LYS A 208 9.05 -5.14 19.33
C LYS A 208 9.61 -6.16 18.33
N ALA A 209 8.78 -6.75 17.48
CA ALA A 209 9.19 -7.74 16.50
C ALA A 209 10.22 -7.18 15.51
N LEU A 210 10.03 -5.93 15.09
CA LEU A 210 10.99 -5.23 14.23
C LEU A 210 12.32 -5.01 14.94
N ALA A 211 12.30 -4.58 16.19
CA ALA A 211 13.51 -4.32 16.98
C ALA A 211 14.25 -5.61 17.32
N ASP A 212 13.54 -6.69 17.63
CA ASP A 212 14.14 -7.99 18.01
C ASP A 212 14.79 -8.69 16.80
N ASN A 213 14.06 -8.81 15.68
CA ASN A 213 14.55 -9.46 14.46
C ASN A 213 13.72 -9.03 13.24
N ARG A 214 14.07 -7.88 12.66
CA ARG A 214 13.40 -7.34 11.48
C ARG A 214 13.34 -8.33 10.31
N ALA A 215 14.41 -9.07 10.08
CA ALA A 215 14.49 -9.99 8.96
C ALA A 215 13.49 -11.13 9.07
N GLN A 216 13.32 -11.71 10.27
CA GLN A 216 12.33 -12.76 10.54
C GLN A 216 10.91 -12.19 10.50
N PHE A 217 10.67 -11.04 11.14
CA PHE A 217 9.38 -10.38 11.15
C PHE A 217 8.86 -10.13 9.72
N TYR A 218 9.75 -9.66 8.82
CA TYR A 218 9.38 -9.42 7.42
C TYR A 218 9.22 -10.70 6.58
N ARG A 219 9.60 -11.87 7.09
CA ARG A 219 9.26 -13.17 6.51
C ARG A 219 7.86 -13.65 6.94
N GLU A 220 7.42 -13.24 8.11
CA GLU A 220 6.16 -13.69 8.71
C GLU A 220 4.97 -12.81 8.28
N VAL A 221 5.12 -11.49 8.28
CA VAL A 221 4.04 -10.55 7.93
C VAL A 221 3.39 -10.81 6.57
N PRO A 222 4.11 -11.13 5.47
CA PRO A 222 3.47 -11.39 4.18
C PRO A 222 2.51 -12.59 4.18
N ILE A 223 2.61 -13.49 5.14
CA ILE A 223 1.73 -14.66 5.21
C ILE A 223 0.26 -14.23 5.45
N PRO A 224 -0.11 -13.54 6.54
CA PRO A 224 -1.46 -13.00 6.69
C PRO A 224 -1.74 -11.81 5.75
N PHE A 225 -0.73 -11.03 5.35
CA PHE A 225 -0.86 -9.89 4.45
C PHE A 225 -1.47 -10.28 3.09
N TYR A 226 -1.05 -11.43 2.53
CA TYR A 226 -1.55 -11.98 1.28
C TYR A 226 -2.59 -13.09 1.45
N GLY A 227 -3.03 -13.38 2.68
CA GLY A 227 -3.98 -14.45 2.96
C GLY A 227 -3.40 -15.86 2.79
N PHE A 228 -2.08 -16.01 2.78
CA PHE A 228 -1.41 -17.30 2.60
C PHE A 228 -1.58 -18.26 3.79
N ASN A 229 -2.11 -17.77 4.91
CA ASN A 229 -2.49 -18.59 6.07
C ASN A 229 -3.91 -19.19 5.97
N ARG A 230 -4.64 -18.93 4.89
CA ARG A 230 -6.00 -19.47 4.71
C ARG A 230 -5.97 -20.92 4.23
N PRO A 231 -6.97 -21.76 4.65
CA PRO A 231 -7.05 -23.15 4.25
C PRO A 231 -6.99 -23.32 2.73
N GLY A 232 -6.13 -24.19 2.24
CA GLY A 232 -5.96 -24.49 0.82
C GLY A 232 -5.16 -23.48 0.01
N VAL A 233 -4.77 -22.34 0.59
CA VAL A 233 -3.92 -21.33 -0.07
C VAL A 233 -2.45 -21.70 0.13
N LYS A 234 -1.68 -21.71 -0.96
CA LYS A 234 -0.22 -21.94 -0.90
C LYS A 234 0.51 -20.60 -1.03
N PRO A 235 1.51 -20.32 -0.17
CA PRO A 235 2.36 -19.15 -0.32
C PRO A 235 3.03 -19.13 -1.69
N ILE A 236 3.01 -17.96 -2.33
CA ILE A 236 3.76 -17.71 -3.56
C ILE A 236 5.14 -17.18 -3.13
N GLU A 237 6.16 -18.02 -3.22
CA GLU A 237 7.49 -17.72 -2.69
C GLU A 237 8.08 -16.43 -3.26
N GLY A 238 7.91 -16.17 -4.57
CA GLY A 238 8.36 -14.94 -5.20
C GLY A 238 7.71 -13.69 -4.59
N VAL A 239 6.43 -13.75 -4.22
CA VAL A 239 5.72 -12.63 -3.57
C VAL A 239 6.25 -12.40 -2.16
N VAL A 240 6.41 -13.47 -1.37
CA VAL A 240 6.96 -13.39 0.00
C VAL A 240 8.39 -12.84 -0.03
N ASN A 241 9.23 -13.33 -0.95
CA ASN A 241 10.61 -12.88 -1.11
C ASN A 241 10.69 -11.41 -1.56
N ASN A 242 9.82 -10.96 -2.47
CA ASN A 242 9.78 -9.58 -2.91
C ASN A 242 9.33 -8.63 -1.79
N TRP A 243 8.34 -9.01 -0.99
CA TRP A 243 7.91 -8.25 0.19
C TRP A 243 9.07 -8.10 1.20
N TRP A 244 9.73 -9.22 1.54
CA TRP A 244 10.89 -9.23 2.41
C TRP A 244 12.03 -8.34 1.88
N ARG A 245 12.36 -8.46 0.60
CA ARG A 245 13.41 -7.66 -0.05
C ARG A 245 13.12 -6.17 0.10
N GLN A 246 11.89 -5.74 -0.22
CA GLN A 246 11.50 -4.35 -0.11
C GLN A 246 11.59 -3.85 1.34
N GLY A 247 11.07 -4.60 2.29
CA GLY A 247 11.18 -4.26 3.71
C GLY A 247 12.62 -4.15 4.20
N MET A 248 13.53 -5.02 3.73
CA MET A 248 14.94 -4.99 4.12
C MET A 248 15.74 -3.83 3.48
N MET A 249 15.26 -3.25 2.37
CA MET A 249 15.91 -2.10 1.74
C MET A 249 15.77 -0.81 2.54
N GLY A 250 14.70 -0.63 3.29
CA GLY A 250 14.47 0.58 4.08
C GLY A 250 15.22 0.60 5.42
N GLY A 251 15.22 1.76 6.07
CA GLY A 251 15.88 1.98 7.36
C GLY A 251 15.10 1.37 8.53
N ALA A 252 15.80 0.71 9.46
CA ALA A 252 15.15 0.10 10.61
C ALA A 252 14.45 1.13 11.50
N VAL A 253 15.09 2.27 11.77
CA VAL A 253 14.49 3.38 12.56
C VAL A 253 13.28 3.96 11.83
N ASN A 254 13.40 4.19 10.51
CA ASN A 254 12.30 4.74 9.71
C ASN A 254 11.06 3.83 9.73
N HIS A 255 11.27 2.52 9.63
CA HIS A 255 10.16 1.58 9.70
C HIS A 255 9.57 1.47 11.10
N TYR A 256 10.41 1.56 12.15
CA TYR A 256 9.96 1.56 13.54
C TYR A 256 9.07 2.78 13.84
N GLU A 257 9.54 3.99 13.50
CA GLU A 257 8.76 5.22 13.67
C GLU A 257 7.55 5.27 12.72
N GLY A 258 7.68 4.74 11.50
CA GLY A 258 6.59 4.63 10.53
C GLY A 258 5.38 3.86 11.04
N ILE A 259 5.56 2.96 12.04
CA ILE A 259 4.44 2.26 12.68
C ILE A 259 3.52 3.29 13.35
N LYS A 260 4.06 4.31 14.02
CA LYS A 260 3.27 5.40 14.58
C LYS A 260 2.55 6.20 13.49
N ALA A 261 3.23 6.50 12.39
CA ALA A 261 2.67 7.28 11.30
C ALA A 261 1.40 6.62 10.71
N PHE A 262 1.38 5.31 10.50
CA PHE A 262 0.21 4.64 9.94
C PHE A 262 -0.85 4.25 10.97
N SER A 263 -0.48 4.05 12.22
CA SER A 263 -1.41 3.53 13.24
C SER A 263 -2.10 4.60 14.07
N GLU A 264 -1.40 5.70 14.36
CA GLU A 264 -1.84 6.71 15.32
C GLU A 264 -2.26 8.04 14.66
N THR A 265 -1.99 8.22 13.34
CA THR A 265 -2.45 9.41 12.63
C THR A 265 -3.95 9.36 12.42
N ASP A 266 -4.65 10.42 12.84
CA ASP A 266 -6.07 10.62 12.58
C ASP A 266 -6.26 11.39 11.25
N PHE A 267 -6.95 10.76 10.31
CA PHE A 267 -7.29 11.31 9.00
C PHE A 267 -8.76 11.73 8.90
N THR A 268 -9.51 11.71 10.01
CA THR A 268 -10.97 11.96 10.00
C THR A 268 -11.31 13.30 9.34
N GLU A 269 -10.59 14.36 9.67
CA GLU A 269 -10.83 15.67 9.08
C GLU A 269 -10.31 15.76 7.63
N ASP A 270 -9.22 15.07 7.29
CA ASP A 270 -8.73 15.00 5.92
C ASP A 270 -9.79 14.38 4.99
N LEU A 271 -10.41 13.26 5.41
CA LEU A 271 -11.43 12.57 4.62
C LEU A 271 -12.66 13.45 4.34
N LYS A 272 -13.12 14.24 5.32
CA LYS A 272 -14.31 15.09 5.19
C LYS A 272 -14.15 16.22 4.16
N VAL A 273 -12.93 16.65 3.88
CA VAL A 273 -12.66 17.75 2.95
C VAL A 273 -12.26 17.29 1.55
N ILE A 274 -12.19 15.99 1.30
CA ILE A 274 -11.95 15.45 -0.04
C ILE A 274 -13.19 15.71 -0.90
N THR A 275 -13.03 16.44 -2.00
CA THR A 275 -14.11 16.80 -2.92
C THR A 275 -13.95 16.20 -4.32
N VAL A 276 -12.81 15.55 -4.61
CA VAL A 276 -12.59 14.87 -5.89
C VAL A 276 -13.29 13.51 -5.91
N PRO A 277 -13.69 12.98 -7.07
CA PRO A 277 -14.21 11.64 -7.18
C PRO A 277 -13.27 10.64 -6.50
N THR A 278 -13.81 9.87 -5.56
CA THR A 278 -13.00 8.95 -4.73
C THR A 278 -13.58 7.54 -4.76
N LEU A 279 -12.69 6.55 -4.95
CA LEU A 279 -13.00 5.13 -4.83
C LEU A 279 -12.29 4.55 -3.61
N VAL A 280 -13.02 3.88 -2.75
CA VAL A 280 -12.50 3.09 -1.63
C VAL A 280 -12.66 1.62 -1.98
N MET A 281 -11.54 0.88 -2.01
CA MET A 281 -11.47 -0.54 -2.33
C MET A 281 -10.93 -1.31 -1.12
N HIS A 282 -11.63 -2.35 -0.65
CA HIS A 282 -11.17 -3.10 0.52
C HIS A 282 -11.59 -4.57 0.44
N GLY A 283 -10.72 -5.48 0.87
CA GLY A 283 -11.05 -6.89 1.04
C GLY A 283 -11.72 -7.15 2.39
N ASP A 284 -12.76 -7.97 2.44
CA ASP A 284 -13.43 -8.29 3.71
C ASP A 284 -12.68 -9.36 4.55
N ASP A 285 -11.65 -9.98 3.97
CA ASP A 285 -10.70 -10.87 4.67
C ASP A 285 -9.34 -10.19 4.93
N ASP A 286 -9.31 -8.86 4.98
CA ASP A 286 -8.12 -8.09 5.34
C ASP A 286 -7.79 -8.29 6.82
N GLN A 287 -6.68 -9.02 7.08
CA GLN A 287 -6.22 -9.36 8.41
C GLN A 287 -5.28 -8.31 9.02
N ILE A 288 -4.91 -7.29 8.25
CA ILE A 288 -3.98 -6.22 8.64
C ILE A 288 -4.76 -4.95 9.00
N VAL A 289 -5.65 -4.50 8.10
CA VAL A 289 -6.49 -3.33 8.29
C VAL A 289 -7.96 -3.76 8.27
N PRO A 290 -8.65 -3.79 9.40
CA PRO A 290 -10.04 -4.22 9.46
C PRO A 290 -10.94 -3.33 8.60
N TYR A 291 -11.55 -3.87 7.54
CA TYR A 291 -12.28 -3.09 6.53
C TYR A 291 -13.47 -2.30 7.10
N LYS A 292 -14.14 -2.82 8.15
CA LYS A 292 -15.29 -2.17 8.81
C LYS A 292 -14.90 -0.89 9.54
N ASP A 293 -13.71 -0.92 10.15
CA ASP A 293 -13.18 0.18 10.97
C ASP A 293 -12.27 1.11 10.15
N ALA A 294 -12.05 0.81 8.86
CA ALA A 294 -11.23 1.59 7.94
C ALA A 294 -12.01 1.93 6.64
N GLY A 295 -12.05 1.03 5.66
CA GLY A 295 -12.62 1.31 4.34
C GLY A 295 -14.09 1.74 4.38
N GLU A 296 -14.94 1.05 5.17
CA GLU A 296 -16.36 1.44 5.32
C GLU A 296 -16.52 2.81 5.99
N LEU A 297 -15.73 3.11 7.04
CA LEU A 297 -15.77 4.40 7.71
C LEU A 297 -15.23 5.51 6.82
N SER A 298 -14.13 5.26 6.10
CA SER A 298 -13.57 6.22 5.15
C SER A 298 -14.58 6.60 4.06
N ALA A 299 -15.25 5.61 3.48
CA ALA A 299 -16.27 5.86 2.46
C ALA A 299 -17.48 6.66 2.98
N LYS A 300 -17.84 6.49 4.27
CA LYS A 300 -18.89 7.29 4.92
C LYS A 300 -18.47 8.74 5.18
N LEU A 301 -17.17 8.97 5.45
CA LEU A 301 -16.63 10.29 5.76
C LEU A 301 -16.36 11.13 4.52
N ILE A 302 -15.96 10.49 3.40
CA ILE A 302 -15.66 11.19 2.15
C ILE A 302 -16.96 11.47 1.39
N PRO A 303 -17.31 12.75 1.11
CA PRO A 303 -18.52 13.10 0.37
C PRO A 303 -18.55 12.46 -1.02
N GLY A 304 -19.55 11.64 -1.30
CA GLY A 304 -19.78 11.03 -2.61
C GLY A 304 -18.80 9.91 -2.97
N ALA A 305 -18.03 9.38 -2.02
CA ALA A 305 -17.11 8.25 -2.30
C ALA A 305 -17.88 6.99 -2.73
N GLN A 306 -17.29 6.28 -3.69
CA GLN A 306 -17.72 4.93 -4.06
C GLN A 306 -16.99 3.93 -3.16
N LEU A 307 -17.72 2.92 -2.67
CA LEU A 307 -17.16 1.82 -1.88
C LEU A 307 -17.29 0.51 -2.65
N LYS A 308 -16.18 -0.22 -2.78
CA LYS A 308 -16.15 -1.56 -3.35
C LYS A 308 -15.49 -2.54 -2.39
N ILE A 309 -16.29 -3.49 -1.87
CA ILE A 309 -15.79 -4.55 -0.99
C ILE A 309 -15.58 -5.83 -1.80
N TYR A 310 -14.41 -6.46 -1.63
CA TYR A 310 -14.02 -7.69 -2.30
C TYR A 310 -14.09 -8.87 -1.33
N LYS A 311 -15.02 -9.79 -1.60
CA LYS A 311 -15.28 -10.92 -0.72
C LYS A 311 -14.11 -11.92 -0.70
N GLY A 312 -13.57 -12.19 0.46
CA GLY A 312 -12.48 -13.13 0.69
C GLY A 312 -11.10 -12.60 0.25
N TYR A 313 -10.99 -11.31 -0.11
CA TYR A 313 -9.69 -10.76 -0.53
C TYR A 313 -8.88 -10.28 0.67
N PRO A 314 -7.56 -10.56 0.68
CA PRO A 314 -6.65 -10.18 1.76
C PRO A 314 -6.17 -8.73 1.59
N HIS A 315 -5.35 -8.26 2.55
CA HIS A 315 -4.73 -6.92 2.52
C HIS A 315 -3.93 -6.65 1.24
N GLY A 316 -3.10 -7.60 0.83
CA GLY A 316 -2.27 -7.50 -0.38
C GLY A 316 -3.00 -7.86 -1.67
N MET A 317 -4.30 -7.61 -1.78
CA MET A 317 -5.12 -7.97 -2.93
C MET A 317 -4.62 -7.37 -4.26
N LEU A 318 -3.95 -6.23 -4.24
CA LEU A 318 -3.36 -5.62 -5.45
C LEU A 318 -2.33 -6.52 -6.14
N THR A 319 -1.65 -7.39 -5.37
CA THR A 319 -0.67 -8.35 -5.90
C THR A 319 -1.32 -9.67 -6.27
N VAL A 320 -2.10 -10.27 -5.34
CA VAL A 320 -2.62 -11.63 -5.53
C VAL A 320 -3.91 -11.69 -6.36
N HIS A 321 -4.57 -10.54 -6.57
CA HIS A 321 -5.77 -10.39 -7.39
C HIS A 321 -5.65 -9.22 -8.39
N ALA A 322 -4.43 -8.95 -8.87
CA ALA A 322 -4.10 -7.79 -9.71
C ALA A 322 -5.02 -7.63 -10.93
N GLU A 323 -5.40 -8.72 -11.60
CA GLU A 323 -6.24 -8.67 -12.80
C GLU A 323 -7.60 -7.99 -12.53
N VAL A 324 -8.28 -8.38 -11.44
CA VAL A 324 -9.59 -7.82 -11.07
C VAL A 324 -9.42 -6.37 -10.64
N LEU A 325 -8.44 -6.09 -9.76
CA LEU A 325 -8.23 -4.74 -9.21
C LEU A 325 -7.83 -3.75 -10.31
N ASN A 326 -6.94 -4.15 -11.23
CA ASN A 326 -6.51 -3.29 -12.34
C ASN A 326 -7.67 -2.92 -13.27
N LYS A 327 -8.59 -3.85 -13.53
CA LYS A 327 -9.79 -3.60 -14.33
C LYS A 327 -10.71 -2.58 -13.64
N ASP A 328 -10.97 -2.77 -12.37
CA ASP A 328 -11.84 -1.89 -11.59
C ASP A 328 -11.24 -0.48 -11.43
N LEU A 329 -9.93 -0.40 -11.21
CA LEU A 329 -9.20 0.86 -11.20
C LEU A 329 -9.30 1.58 -12.55
N LEU A 330 -9.11 0.86 -13.66
CA LEU A 330 -9.20 1.43 -15.00
C LEU A 330 -10.61 1.95 -15.31
N GLU A 331 -11.64 1.21 -14.92
CA GLU A 331 -13.04 1.62 -15.06
C GLU A 331 -13.30 2.94 -14.30
N PHE A 332 -12.88 3.01 -13.05
CA PHE A 332 -13.02 4.23 -12.24
C PHE A 332 -12.23 5.40 -12.80
N ILE A 333 -11.01 5.17 -13.30
CA ILE A 333 -10.19 6.26 -13.85
C ILE A 333 -10.83 6.84 -15.11
N LYS A 334 -11.47 6.00 -15.93
CA LYS A 334 -12.14 6.41 -17.19
C LYS A 334 -13.52 7.04 -16.97
N SER A 335 -14.20 6.79 -15.85
CA SER A 335 -15.50 7.41 -15.53
C SER A 335 -15.33 8.90 -15.24
#